data_124c535238b5d4332ea6ca8a67d9395c
#
_entry.id   124c535238b5d4332ea6ca8a67d9395c
#
_cell.length_a   1.000
_cell.length_b   1.000
_cell.length_c   1.000
_cell.angle_alpha   90.00
_cell.angle_beta   90.00
_cell.angle_gamma   90.00
#
_symmetry.space_group_name_H-M   'P 1'
#
loop_
_entity.id
_entity.type
_entity.pdbx_description
1 polymer ?
#
loop_
_entity_poly.entity_id
_entity_poly.type
_entity_poly.pdbx_seq_one_letter_code
_entity_poly.pdbx_strand_id
1 'polypeptide(L)'
;MSRGPVFEFNMLPHCSLLLLLCVARLLAPSSALPFEQRGFWDFAMDSMDSGGMMTMMRDEEEGSATEEILPPDIPMCPFGCHCRLRVVQCSDLGLIEVPKNIPPDTKFLDLQNNRITELKENDFKGLSNLYGLSLRNNLISKVHPRAFVPLKHMQKLYFSRNLLTTVPQNLPASLVEMRIHENRIRKVEAGAFAGLSNMNCIEMGANPIHNSGFEPGAFKGLKLNYLRISESKLTGVPKDLPESLHELHLDHNQIQAVELEDLRRYKNLFRLGLGFNHIRNLENGSLSYLPRLRELHLENNRLTRVPKGLPDMKYLQVVYLHSNNIAQVGVDDFCPRGFGMKRTFYNGISLFANPVNYWEVQPATFRCVSDRLAIQFGNYKK
;
A
#
# COMPACT_ATOMS: atom_id res chain seq x y z
N MET A 1 72.54 7.90 17.63
CA MET A 1 72.78 7.22 16.36
C MET A 1 71.88 6.00 16.28
N SER A 2 70.77 6.08 15.64
CA SER A 2 69.99 4.94 15.06
C SER A 2 68.71 5.50 14.43
N ARG A 3 68.63 5.41 13.14
CA ARG A 3 67.46 5.83 12.36
C ARG A 3 66.42 4.71 12.45
N GLY A 4 65.18 5.05 12.82
CA GLY A 4 64.02 4.18 12.70
C GLY A 4 63.32 4.36 11.35
N PRO A 5 62.61 3.34 10.84
CA PRO A 5 62.06 3.35 9.48
C PRO A 5 60.71 4.08 9.42
N VAL A 6 60.54 4.77 8.29
CA VAL A 6 59.34 5.43 7.84
C VAL A 6 58.36 4.34 7.33
N PHE A 7 57.14 4.33 7.87
CA PHE A 7 56.04 3.53 7.33
C PHE A 7 55.24 4.39 6.35
N GLU A 8 55.37 4.08 5.07
CA GLU A 8 54.45 4.53 4.03
C GLU A 8 53.10 3.77 4.15
N PHE A 9 52.00 4.52 4.33
CA PHE A 9 50.67 3.99 4.23
C PHE A 9 50.23 3.99 2.76
N ASN A 10 50.29 2.81 2.12
CA ASN A 10 49.63 2.57 0.87
C ASN A 10 48.10 2.42 1.10
N MET A 11 47.36 3.45 0.73
CA MET A 11 45.90 3.35 0.59
C MET A 11 45.55 2.61 -0.73
N LEU A 12 45.07 1.39 -0.64
CA LEU A 12 44.49 0.62 -1.73
C LEU A 12 42.95 0.74 -1.75
N PRO A 13 42.31 0.64 -2.92
CA PRO A 13 41.04 1.22 -3.20
C PRO A 13 39.86 0.27 -2.86
N HIS A 14 39.24 0.45 -1.73
CA HIS A 14 38.00 -0.29 -1.39
C HIS A 14 36.70 0.35 -1.96
N CYS A 15 36.78 1.48 -2.67
CA CYS A 15 35.61 2.13 -3.24
C CYS A 15 35.10 1.50 -4.56
N SER A 16 35.95 0.80 -5.31
CA SER A 16 35.55 0.22 -6.61
C SER A 16 34.73 -1.07 -6.49
N LEU A 17 34.87 -1.83 -5.40
CA LEU A 17 34.13 -3.09 -5.22
C LEU A 17 32.67 -2.89 -4.79
N LEU A 18 32.38 -1.83 -4.04
CA LEU A 18 31.03 -1.49 -3.62
C LEU A 18 30.16 -0.94 -4.78
N LEU A 19 30.75 -0.21 -5.72
CA LEU A 19 30.07 0.25 -6.93
C LEU A 19 29.75 -0.89 -7.90
N LEU A 20 30.62 -1.89 -8.03
CA LEU A 20 30.36 -3.07 -8.85
C LEU A 20 29.25 -3.98 -8.26
N LEU A 21 29.11 -4.06 -6.95
CA LEU A 21 28.03 -4.80 -6.28
C LEU A 21 26.68 -4.09 -6.40
N CYS A 22 26.64 -2.76 -6.46
CA CYS A 22 25.43 -2.00 -6.72
C CYS A 22 24.96 -2.11 -8.19
N VAL A 23 25.86 -2.14 -9.14
CA VAL A 23 25.52 -2.29 -10.57
C VAL A 23 25.10 -3.73 -10.91
N ALA A 24 25.70 -4.74 -10.25
CA ALA A 24 25.29 -6.15 -10.44
C ALA A 24 23.88 -6.46 -9.91
N ARG A 25 23.36 -5.67 -8.96
CA ARG A 25 21.97 -5.78 -8.49
C ARG A 25 20.94 -5.15 -9.44
N LEU A 26 21.38 -4.30 -10.38
CA LEU A 26 20.52 -3.68 -11.40
C LEU A 26 20.38 -4.50 -12.68
N LEU A 27 21.14 -5.58 -12.85
CA LEU A 27 21.17 -6.41 -14.06
C LEU A 27 20.80 -7.89 -13.81
N ALA A 28 20.39 -8.28 -12.61
CA ALA A 28 19.82 -9.60 -12.40
C ALA A 28 18.38 -9.61 -12.94
N PRO A 29 18.00 -10.56 -13.81
CA PRO A 29 16.60 -10.75 -14.16
C PRO A 29 15.86 -11.07 -12.86
N SER A 30 14.86 -10.27 -12.53
CA SER A 30 13.96 -10.51 -11.42
C SER A 30 13.20 -11.80 -11.69
N SER A 31 13.72 -12.94 -11.26
CA SER A 31 12.89 -14.11 -11.02
C SER A 31 12.00 -13.72 -9.84
N ALA A 32 10.76 -13.37 -10.12
CA ALA A 32 9.77 -13.04 -9.11
C ALA A 32 9.72 -14.17 -8.10
N LEU A 33 10.22 -13.90 -6.89
CA LEU A 33 10.01 -14.81 -5.77
C LEU A 33 8.49 -14.86 -5.52
N PRO A 34 7.90 -16.01 -5.17
CA PRO A 34 6.46 -16.15 -4.93
C PRO A 34 5.94 -15.27 -3.79
N PHE A 35 6.80 -14.46 -3.19
CA PHE A 35 6.54 -13.57 -2.07
C PHE A 35 6.79 -12.08 -2.38
N GLU A 36 7.02 -11.69 -3.64
CA GLU A 36 7.00 -10.27 -3.99
C GLU A 36 5.58 -9.75 -3.80
N GLN A 37 5.45 -8.73 -2.95
CA GLN A 37 4.23 -7.93 -2.88
C GLN A 37 4.02 -7.32 -4.27
N ARG A 38 3.13 -7.91 -5.05
CA ARG A 38 2.57 -7.20 -6.20
C ARG A 38 1.87 -5.99 -5.64
N GLY A 39 2.51 -4.84 -5.81
CA GLY A 39 1.90 -3.58 -5.45
C GLY A 39 0.58 -3.45 -6.20
N PHE A 40 -0.40 -2.83 -5.59
CA PHE A 40 -1.71 -2.53 -6.18
C PHE A 40 -1.63 -1.91 -7.60
N TRP A 41 -0.47 -1.41 -8.00
CA TRP A 41 -0.16 -0.91 -9.34
C TRP A 41 -0.27 -1.96 -10.45
N ASP A 42 0.02 -3.25 -10.18
CA ASP A 42 -0.08 -4.31 -11.19
C ASP A 42 -1.52 -4.58 -11.59
N PHE A 43 -2.47 -4.40 -10.66
CA PHE A 43 -3.91 -4.52 -10.98
C PHE A 43 -4.49 -3.29 -11.69
N ALA A 44 -3.91 -2.11 -11.50
CA ALA A 44 -4.38 -0.89 -12.16
C ALA A 44 -3.88 -0.77 -13.62
N MET A 45 -2.72 -1.35 -13.93
CA MET A 45 -2.18 -1.40 -15.30
C MET A 45 -2.91 -2.45 -16.15
N ASP A 46 -3.18 -3.64 -15.61
CA ASP A 46 -3.91 -4.70 -16.34
C ASP A 46 -5.36 -4.31 -16.71
N SER A 47 -5.99 -3.40 -15.95
CA SER A 47 -7.33 -2.90 -16.27
C SER A 47 -7.35 -1.75 -17.29
N MET A 48 -6.20 -1.14 -17.58
CA MET A 48 -6.07 -0.12 -18.62
C MET A 48 -5.69 -0.68 -20.00
N ASP A 49 -5.15 -1.91 -20.05
CA ASP A 49 -4.60 -2.51 -21.28
C ASP A 49 -5.59 -3.41 -22.05
N SER A 50 -6.77 -3.62 -21.53
CA SER A 50 -7.77 -4.50 -22.18
C SER A 50 -9.02 -3.81 -22.66
N GLY A 51 -8.91 -2.68 -23.33
CA GLY A 51 -10.10 -2.14 -23.99
C GLY A 51 -10.00 -0.70 -24.47
N GLY A 52 -9.45 -0.46 -25.63
CA GLY A 52 -9.85 0.71 -26.40
C GLY A 52 -8.81 1.74 -26.80
N MET A 53 -7.53 1.39 -26.89
CA MET A 53 -6.53 2.36 -27.34
C MET A 53 -5.78 1.97 -28.63
N MET A 54 -6.24 0.97 -29.37
CA MET A 54 -5.58 0.52 -30.61
C MET A 54 -6.48 0.52 -31.85
N THR A 55 -7.41 1.46 -31.96
CA THR A 55 -8.16 1.56 -33.21
C THR A 55 -8.40 3.03 -33.57
N MET A 56 -7.35 3.81 -33.74
CA MET A 56 -7.36 5.06 -34.51
C MET A 56 -5.94 5.50 -34.84
N MET A 57 -5.25 4.71 -35.63
CA MET A 57 -4.19 5.19 -36.53
C MET A 57 -4.41 4.50 -37.86
N ARG A 58 -5.11 5.16 -38.73
CA ARG A 58 -5.00 4.93 -40.16
C ARG A 58 -5.11 6.26 -40.86
N ASP A 59 -4.11 6.51 -41.61
CA ASP A 59 -3.76 7.57 -42.49
C ASP A 59 -4.93 8.16 -43.30
N GLU A 60 -4.91 9.49 -43.42
CA GLU A 60 -5.20 10.15 -44.70
C GLU A 60 -4.37 11.44 -44.79
N GLU A 61 -3.27 11.37 -45.55
CA GLU A 61 -2.69 12.53 -46.20
C GLU A 61 -3.58 12.85 -47.42
N GLU A 62 -4.09 14.06 -47.47
CA GLU A 62 -4.12 14.81 -48.73
C GLU A 62 -4.38 16.29 -48.46
N GLY A 63 -3.53 17.10 -49.04
CA GLY A 63 -3.49 18.53 -48.83
C GLY A 63 -4.60 19.33 -49.54
N SER A 64 -5.00 20.41 -48.92
CA SER A 64 -5.49 21.60 -49.57
C SER A 64 -5.28 22.81 -48.67
N ALA A 65 -4.54 23.79 -49.13
CA ALA A 65 -4.36 25.07 -48.47
C ALA A 65 -5.70 25.83 -48.48
N THR A 66 -6.31 25.92 -47.31
CA THR A 66 -7.38 26.88 -47.02
C THR A 66 -7.01 27.62 -45.76
N GLU A 67 -7.15 28.94 -45.77
CA GLU A 67 -6.93 29.86 -44.64
C GLU A 67 -7.46 29.26 -43.36
N GLU A 68 -6.55 29.00 -42.40
CA GLU A 68 -6.91 28.60 -41.04
C GLU A 68 -7.67 29.75 -40.36
N ILE A 69 -8.98 29.71 -40.39
CA ILE A 69 -9.79 30.38 -39.38
C ILE A 69 -9.50 29.62 -38.07
N LEU A 70 -8.63 30.18 -37.24
CA LEU A 70 -8.39 29.69 -35.90
C LEU A 70 -9.73 29.57 -35.18
N PRO A 71 -10.13 28.36 -34.74
CA PRO A 71 -11.33 28.23 -33.93
C PRO A 71 -11.13 29.01 -32.63
N PRO A 72 -12.13 29.78 -32.17
CA PRO A 72 -12.05 30.52 -30.94
C PRO A 72 -11.94 29.51 -29.77
N ASP A 73 -10.97 29.74 -28.88
CA ASP A 73 -10.81 29.09 -27.58
C ASP A 73 -10.45 27.59 -27.57
N ILE A 74 -9.36 27.21 -28.21
CA ILE A 74 -8.65 26.01 -27.76
C ILE A 74 -8.03 26.38 -26.40
N PRO A 75 -8.43 25.73 -25.28
CA PRO A 75 -7.85 26.02 -23.97
C PRO A 75 -6.34 25.75 -24.07
N MET A 76 -5.54 26.80 -24.01
CA MET A 76 -4.08 26.63 -24.05
C MET A 76 -3.63 25.85 -22.82
N CYS A 77 -2.73 24.89 -23.03
CA CYS A 77 -2.08 24.18 -21.93
C CYS A 77 -1.42 25.18 -20.97
N PRO A 78 -1.54 24.99 -19.63
CA PRO A 78 -0.87 25.87 -18.69
C PRO A 78 0.64 25.92 -18.95
N PHE A 79 1.23 27.10 -18.75
CA PHE A 79 2.66 27.30 -19.01
C PHE A 79 3.53 26.29 -18.30
N GLY A 80 4.45 25.66 -19.02
CA GLY A 80 5.34 24.61 -18.54
C GLY A 80 4.73 23.22 -18.43
N CYS A 81 3.40 23.08 -18.52
CA CYS A 81 2.73 21.78 -18.48
C CYS A 81 2.69 21.12 -19.87
N HIS A 82 2.47 19.81 -19.88
CA HIS A 82 2.20 19.02 -21.07
C HIS A 82 0.73 18.58 -21.09
N CYS A 83 0.00 18.89 -22.17
CA CYS A 83 -1.38 18.52 -22.36
C CYS A 83 -1.52 17.53 -23.54
N ARG A 84 -1.96 16.32 -23.27
CA ARG A 84 -2.19 15.31 -24.30
C ARG A 84 -3.37 14.40 -23.90
N LEU A 85 -4.30 14.18 -24.83
CA LEU A 85 -5.42 13.23 -24.64
C LEU A 85 -6.18 13.41 -23.31
N ARG A 86 -6.48 14.68 -22.94
CA ARG A 86 -7.16 15.03 -21.68
C ARG A 86 -6.35 14.75 -20.40
N VAL A 87 -5.05 14.51 -20.54
CA VAL A 87 -4.10 14.45 -19.43
C VAL A 87 -3.30 15.73 -19.40
N VAL A 88 -3.30 16.41 -18.26
CA VAL A 88 -2.49 17.61 -18.02
C VAL A 88 -1.41 17.25 -17.02
N GLN A 89 -0.17 17.24 -17.49
CA GLN A 89 1.01 16.89 -16.71
C GLN A 89 1.81 18.14 -16.39
N CYS A 90 1.83 18.47 -15.10
CA CYS A 90 2.54 19.63 -14.54
C CYS A 90 3.48 19.20 -13.42
N SER A 91 4.00 17.98 -13.47
CA SER A 91 4.92 17.46 -12.46
C SER A 91 6.32 18.08 -12.58
N ASP A 92 7.03 18.15 -11.45
CA ASP A 92 8.44 18.56 -11.38
C ASP A 92 8.76 19.99 -11.89
N LEU A 93 7.77 20.89 -11.87
CA LEU A 93 7.91 22.26 -12.38
C LEU A 93 8.23 23.31 -11.29
N GLY A 94 8.31 22.88 -10.01
CA GLY A 94 8.52 23.80 -8.90
C GLY A 94 7.34 24.74 -8.62
N LEU A 95 6.13 24.38 -9.05
CA LEU A 95 4.92 25.18 -8.86
C LEU A 95 4.64 25.42 -7.38
N ILE A 96 4.29 26.66 -7.03
CA ILE A 96 3.93 27.07 -5.67
C ILE A 96 2.40 27.13 -5.46
N GLU A 97 1.63 27.10 -6.53
CA GLU A 97 0.16 27.06 -6.54
C GLU A 97 -0.34 26.25 -7.74
N VAL A 98 -1.62 25.90 -7.73
CA VAL A 98 -2.27 25.20 -8.85
C VAL A 98 -2.28 26.13 -10.08
N PRO A 99 -1.82 25.68 -11.26
CA PRO A 99 -1.79 26.51 -12.45
C PRO A 99 -3.21 26.90 -12.90
N LYS A 100 -3.32 28.10 -13.48
CA LYS A 100 -4.57 28.59 -14.07
C LYS A 100 -4.74 28.04 -15.50
N ASN A 101 -5.94 28.16 -16.03
CA ASN A 101 -6.29 27.80 -17.40
C ASN A 101 -6.10 26.32 -17.75
N ILE A 102 -6.33 25.44 -16.77
CA ILE A 102 -6.38 24.00 -17.02
C ILE A 102 -7.57 23.71 -17.93
N PRO A 103 -7.40 22.96 -19.05
CA PRO A 103 -8.49 22.63 -19.95
C PRO A 103 -9.67 21.96 -19.23
N PRO A 104 -10.93 22.41 -19.45
CA PRO A 104 -12.09 21.92 -18.71
C PRO A 104 -12.47 20.47 -19.02
N ASP A 105 -11.99 19.93 -20.13
CA ASP A 105 -12.19 18.52 -20.51
C ASP A 105 -11.15 17.57 -19.90
N THR A 106 -10.21 18.09 -19.07
CA THR A 106 -9.17 17.30 -18.41
C THR A 106 -9.76 16.14 -17.63
N LYS A 107 -9.22 14.93 -17.88
CA LYS A 107 -9.56 13.70 -17.15
C LYS A 107 -8.55 13.37 -16.05
N PHE A 108 -7.29 13.64 -16.27
CA PHE A 108 -6.24 13.44 -15.27
C PHE A 108 -5.35 14.68 -15.18
N LEU A 109 -5.18 15.18 -13.94
CA LEU A 109 -4.31 16.30 -13.63
C LEU A 109 -3.18 15.83 -12.73
N ASP A 110 -1.95 15.93 -13.21
CA ASP A 110 -0.75 15.58 -12.46
C ASP A 110 0.00 16.85 -12.01
N LEU A 111 -0.02 17.08 -10.71
CA LEU A 111 0.68 18.17 -10.02
C LEU A 111 1.75 17.66 -9.06
N GLN A 112 2.17 16.39 -9.19
CA GLN A 112 3.14 15.80 -8.27
C GLN A 112 4.52 16.49 -8.32
N ASN A 113 5.29 16.31 -7.24
CA ASN A 113 6.67 16.81 -7.13
C ASN A 113 6.79 18.33 -7.34
N ASN A 114 5.89 19.10 -6.76
CA ASN A 114 5.93 20.56 -6.78
C ASN A 114 6.08 21.13 -5.36
N ARG A 115 5.87 22.43 -5.20
CA ARG A 115 5.99 23.15 -3.91
C ARG A 115 4.68 23.82 -3.51
N ILE A 116 3.54 23.26 -3.91
CA ILE A 116 2.21 23.79 -3.59
C ILE A 116 2.00 23.67 -2.08
N THR A 117 1.59 24.78 -1.43
CA THR A 117 1.43 24.84 0.03
C THR A 117 -0.03 24.81 0.49
N GLU A 118 -0.95 25.25 -0.36
CA GLU A 118 -2.39 25.29 -0.07
C GLU A 118 -3.21 25.02 -1.33
N LEU A 119 -4.44 24.52 -1.13
CA LEU A 119 -5.48 24.46 -2.15
C LEU A 119 -6.55 25.48 -1.85
N LYS A 120 -6.84 26.35 -2.81
CA LYS A 120 -7.81 27.44 -2.72
C LYS A 120 -9.18 26.99 -3.24
N GLU A 121 -10.23 27.74 -2.92
CA GLU A 121 -11.62 27.43 -3.28
C GLU A 121 -11.83 27.17 -4.78
N ASN A 122 -11.18 27.96 -5.62
CA ASN A 122 -11.40 27.99 -7.07
C ASN A 122 -10.29 27.32 -7.90
N ASP A 123 -9.35 26.63 -7.26
CA ASP A 123 -8.21 26.02 -7.96
C ASP A 123 -8.62 24.99 -9.01
N PHE A 124 -9.72 24.31 -8.81
CA PHE A 124 -10.25 23.28 -9.72
C PHE A 124 -11.57 23.69 -10.37
N LYS A 125 -11.89 24.99 -10.39
CA LYS A 125 -13.12 25.48 -11.00
C LYS A 125 -13.18 25.11 -12.49
N GLY A 126 -14.33 24.56 -12.92
CA GLY A 126 -14.56 24.13 -14.30
C GLY A 126 -14.11 22.69 -14.61
N LEU A 127 -13.35 22.02 -13.72
CA LEU A 127 -12.84 20.67 -13.95
C LEU A 127 -13.85 19.58 -13.56
N SER A 128 -15.12 19.72 -13.92
CA SER A 128 -16.18 18.76 -13.58
C SER A 128 -15.94 17.35 -14.12
N ASN A 129 -15.18 17.23 -15.22
CA ASN A 129 -14.86 15.98 -15.88
C ASN A 129 -13.63 15.27 -15.33
N LEU A 130 -12.92 15.87 -14.35
CA LEU A 130 -11.71 15.31 -13.80
C LEU A 130 -12.01 13.94 -13.14
N TYR A 131 -11.28 12.92 -13.56
CA TYR A 131 -11.35 11.57 -13.05
C TYR A 131 -10.29 11.29 -11.98
N GLY A 132 -9.07 11.77 -12.19
CA GLY A 132 -7.95 11.57 -11.27
C GLY A 132 -7.14 12.85 -11.04
N LEU A 133 -6.71 13.03 -9.80
CA LEU A 133 -5.88 14.15 -9.36
C LEU A 133 -4.69 13.64 -8.56
N SER A 134 -3.48 13.95 -9.03
CA SER A 134 -2.23 13.69 -8.31
C SER A 134 -1.67 14.99 -7.74
N LEU A 135 -1.62 15.06 -6.41
CA LEU A 135 -1.01 16.12 -5.61
C LEU A 135 0.18 15.59 -4.79
N ARG A 136 0.66 14.40 -5.14
CA ARG A 136 1.72 13.70 -4.40
C ARG A 136 2.99 14.55 -4.32
N ASN A 137 3.68 14.44 -3.18
CA ASN A 137 4.98 15.08 -2.95
C ASN A 137 4.94 16.59 -3.21
N ASN A 138 4.12 17.27 -2.42
CA ASN A 138 4.01 18.73 -2.34
C ASN A 138 4.19 19.19 -0.88
N LEU A 139 3.91 20.43 -0.59
CA LEU A 139 4.00 21.02 0.76
C LEU A 139 2.61 21.42 1.29
N ILE A 140 1.55 20.74 0.82
CA ILE A 140 0.17 21.15 1.11
C ILE A 140 -0.15 20.87 2.57
N SER A 141 -0.44 21.94 3.30
CA SER A 141 -0.88 21.90 4.69
C SER A 141 -2.29 22.42 4.90
N LYS A 142 -2.80 23.20 3.94
CA LYS A 142 -4.14 23.82 3.98
C LYS A 142 -4.94 23.44 2.76
N VAL A 143 -6.18 23.04 2.98
CA VAL A 143 -7.14 22.72 1.91
C VAL A 143 -8.42 23.49 2.22
N HIS A 144 -8.82 24.38 1.30
CA HIS A 144 -10.09 25.08 1.45
C HIS A 144 -11.25 24.06 1.42
N PRO A 145 -12.24 24.16 2.32
CA PRO A 145 -13.33 23.17 2.41
C PRO A 145 -14.11 22.95 1.11
N ARG A 146 -14.10 23.94 0.22
CA ARG A 146 -14.78 23.87 -1.09
C ARG A 146 -13.86 23.56 -2.26
N ALA A 147 -12.57 23.31 -2.05
CA ALA A 147 -11.61 23.07 -3.13
C ALA A 147 -12.03 21.93 -4.07
N PHE A 148 -12.54 20.83 -3.52
CA PHE A 148 -12.95 19.65 -4.30
C PHE A 148 -14.41 19.65 -4.77
N VAL A 149 -15.21 20.63 -4.39
CA VAL A 149 -16.64 20.72 -4.73
C VAL A 149 -16.90 20.69 -6.25
N PRO A 150 -16.08 21.31 -7.12
CA PRO A 150 -16.25 21.23 -8.58
C PRO A 150 -16.04 19.83 -9.17
N LEU A 151 -15.31 18.95 -8.51
CA LEU A 151 -14.78 17.68 -9.05
C LEU A 151 -15.81 16.55 -8.99
N LYS A 152 -16.94 16.70 -9.66
CA LYS A 152 -18.13 15.81 -9.55
C LYS A 152 -17.88 14.35 -9.97
N HIS A 153 -16.89 14.09 -10.81
CA HIS A 153 -16.61 12.77 -11.37
C HIS A 153 -15.25 12.22 -10.91
N MET A 154 -14.59 12.89 -9.94
CA MET A 154 -13.28 12.45 -9.46
C MET A 154 -13.39 11.14 -8.71
N GLN A 155 -12.67 10.13 -9.17
CA GLN A 155 -12.61 8.80 -8.55
C GLN A 155 -11.29 8.51 -7.86
N LYS A 156 -10.19 9.16 -8.27
CA LYS A 156 -8.85 8.92 -7.73
C LYS A 156 -8.22 10.20 -7.20
N LEU A 157 -7.80 10.17 -5.93
CA LEU A 157 -7.10 11.27 -5.29
C LEU A 157 -5.80 10.78 -4.65
N TYR A 158 -4.67 11.24 -5.17
CA TYR A 158 -3.33 10.93 -4.66
C TYR A 158 -2.74 12.15 -3.96
N PHE A 159 -2.74 12.12 -2.63
CA PHE A 159 -2.36 13.22 -1.76
C PHE A 159 -1.22 12.86 -0.80
N SER A 160 -0.50 11.77 -1.11
CA SER A 160 0.61 11.29 -0.30
C SER A 160 1.79 12.26 -0.29
N ARG A 161 2.63 12.19 0.77
CA ARG A 161 3.83 13.03 0.91
C ARG A 161 3.49 14.52 0.87
N ASN A 162 2.63 14.92 1.79
CA ASN A 162 2.25 16.32 2.03
C ASN A 162 2.31 16.64 3.54
N LEU A 163 1.75 17.75 3.94
CA LEU A 163 1.79 18.22 5.33
C LEU A 163 0.40 18.26 5.97
N LEU A 164 -0.54 17.46 5.48
CA LEU A 164 -1.92 17.43 5.99
C LEU A 164 -1.94 16.96 7.44
N THR A 165 -2.71 17.65 8.29
CA THR A 165 -2.91 17.28 9.69
C THR A 165 -4.25 16.58 9.94
N THR A 166 -5.18 16.69 8.99
CA THR A 166 -6.52 16.07 9.01
C THR A 166 -6.88 15.56 7.61
N VAL A 167 -7.88 14.69 7.54
CA VAL A 167 -8.49 14.31 6.25
C VAL A 167 -9.19 15.52 5.64
N PRO A 168 -9.00 15.85 4.35
CA PRO A 168 -9.71 16.96 3.71
C PRO A 168 -11.24 16.80 3.79
N GLN A 169 -11.93 17.91 3.97
CA GLN A 169 -13.39 17.93 4.07
C GLN A 169 -14.05 18.00 2.68
N ASN A 170 -15.34 17.64 2.62
CA ASN A 170 -16.20 17.76 1.43
C ASN A 170 -15.60 17.11 0.18
N LEU A 171 -14.98 15.96 0.35
CA LEU A 171 -14.53 15.13 -0.75
C LEU A 171 -15.72 14.69 -1.63
N PRO A 172 -15.54 14.57 -2.96
CA PRO A 172 -16.64 14.21 -3.86
C PRO A 172 -17.12 12.78 -3.61
N ALA A 173 -18.45 12.58 -3.63
CA ALA A 173 -19.09 11.28 -3.40
C ALA A 173 -18.75 10.22 -4.47
N SER A 174 -18.21 10.65 -5.62
CA SER A 174 -17.70 9.78 -6.69
C SER A 174 -16.37 9.10 -6.36
N LEU A 175 -15.68 9.51 -5.27
CA LEU A 175 -14.35 9.03 -4.94
C LEU A 175 -14.34 7.54 -4.62
N VAL A 176 -13.42 6.82 -5.27
CA VAL A 176 -13.25 5.36 -5.16
C VAL A 176 -11.93 5.01 -4.48
N GLU A 177 -10.88 5.76 -4.77
CA GLU A 177 -9.53 5.51 -4.27
C GLU A 177 -8.92 6.79 -3.72
N MET A 178 -8.39 6.71 -2.49
CA MET A 178 -7.68 7.80 -1.85
C MET A 178 -6.37 7.33 -1.23
N ARG A 179 -5.28 8.02 -1.56
CA ARG A 179 -3.96 7.81 -0.98
C ARG A 179 -3.50 9.07 -0.28
N ILE A 180 -3.41 9.01 1.05
CA ILE A 180 -2.99 10.11 1.93
C ILE A 180 -1.87 9.70 2.89
N HIS A 181 -1.11 8.66 2.53
CA HIS A 181 0.03 8.20 3.32
C HIS A 181 1.17 9.23 3.36
N GLU A 182 2.08 9.10 4.32
CA GLU A 182 3.19 10.04 4.51
C GLU A 182 2.72 11.50 4.64
N ASN A 183 1.80 11.74 5.57
CA ASN A 183 1.33 13.06 5.98
C ASN A 183 1.55 13.26 7.50
N ARG A 184 0.89 14.24 8.11
CA ARG A 184 0.98 14.56 9.53
C ARG A 184 -0.35 14.35 10.24
N ILE A 185 -1.21 13.48 9.71
CA ILE A 185 -2.55 13.21 10.25
C ILE A 185 -2.40 12.48 11.58
N ARG A 186 -3.00 13.05 12.62
CA ARG A 186 -3.02 12.47 13.97
C ARG A 186 -4.40 11.99 14.38
N LYS A 187 -5.43 12.49 13.71
CA LYS A 187 -6.82 12.26 14.05
C LYS A 187 -7.67 12.09 12.79
N VAL A 188 -8.58 11.13 12.84
CA VAL A 188 -9.64 10.91 11.84
C VAL A 188 -10.96 11.13 12.58
N GLU A 189 -11.61 12.24 12.28
CA GLU A 189 -12.83 12.67 12.95
C GLU A 189 -14.02 11.81 12.56
N ALA A 190 -15.04 11.80 13.43
CA ALA A 190 -16.32 11.19 13.09
C ALA A 190 -16.89 11.84 11.82
N GLY A 191 -17.26 11.01 10.84
CA GLY A 191 -17.78 11.51 9.58
C GLY A 191 -16.75 12.09 8.60
N ALA A 192 -15.43 11.94 8.85
CA ALA A 192 -14.38 12.39 7.91
C ALA A 192 -14.59 11.86 6.49
N PHE A 193 -15.22 10.70 6.33
CA PHE A 193 -15.55 10.07 5.06
C PHE A 193 -17.05 10.01 4.79
N ALA A 194 -17.84 10.88 5.40
CA ALA A 194 -19.29 10.90 5.24
C ALA A 194 -19.68 11.11 3.76
N GLY A 195 -20.64 10.33 3.27
CA GLY A 195 -21.12 10.42 1.88
C GLY A 195 -20.27 9.72 0.83
N LEU A 196 -19.11 9.16 1.17
CA LEU A 196 -18.22 8.47 0.24
C LEU A 196 -18.62 7.00 0.04
N SER A 197 -19.86 6.75 -0.37
CA SER A 197 -20.42 5.39 -0.52
C SER A 197 -19.71 4.52 -1.57
N ASN A 198 -19.00 5.14 -2.51
CA ASN A 198 -18.25 4.47 -3.57
C ASN A 198 -16.79 4.19 -3.18
N MET A 199 -16.35 4.69 -2.03
CA MET A 199 -14.96 4.51 -1.57
C MET A 199 -14.65 3.03 -1.38
N ASN A 200 -13.62 2.56 -2.05
CA ASN A 200 -13.20 1.18 -2.09
C ASN A 200 -11.81 0.97 -1.45
N CYS A 201 -10.91 1.93 -1.65
CA CYS A 201 -9.51 1.82 -1.25
C CYS A 201 -9.04 3.09 -0.52
N ILE A 202 -8.48 2.92 0.69
CA ILE A 202 -7.81 3.99 1.44
C ILE A 202 -6.41 3.52 1.85
N GLU A 203 -5.40 4.30 1.45
CA GLU A 203 -4.03 4.20 1.99
C GLU A 203 -3.73 5.44 2.83
N MET A 204 -3.55 5.24 4.13
CA MET A 204 -3.25 6.32 5.07
C MET A 204 -2.09 5.99 6.02
N GLY A 205 -1.24 5.07 5.62
CA GLY A 205 -0.02 4.71 6.36
C GLY A 205 0.99 5.85 6.50
N ALA A 206 2.01 5.66 7.31
CA ALA A 206 3.04 6.66 7.60
C ALA A 206 2.46 8.03 8.01
N ASN A 207 1.40 7.99 8.81
CA ASN A 207 0.83 9.13 9.52
C ASN A 207 0.98 8.89 11.04
N PRO A 208 1.18 9.93 11.87
CA PRO A 208 1.37 9.75 13.32
C PRO A 208 0.04 9.50 14.06
N ILE A 209 -0.77 8.55 13.55
CA ILE A 209 -2.09 8.20 14.10
C ILE A 209 -1.91 7.16 15.20
N HIS A 210 -2.46 7.41 16.39
CA HIS A 210 -2.62 6.45 17.48
C HIS A 210 -4.01 5.83 17.44
N ASN A 211 -4.25 4.75 18.19
CA ASN A 211 -5.59 4.16 18.31
C ASN A 211 -6.67 5.18 18.73
N SER A 212 -6.35 6.06 19.69
CA SER A 212 -7.23 7.15 20.13
C SER A 212 -7.46 8.23 19.09
N GLY A 213 -6.72 8.23 17.99
CA GLY A 213 -6.89 9.17 16.88
C GLY A 213 -8.07 8.83 15.97
N PHE A 214 -8.64 7.64 16.08
CA PHE A 214 -9.87 7.29 15.35
C PHE A 214 -11.08 7.57 16.23
N GLU A 215 -11.86 8.58 15.86
CA GLU A 215 -13.12 8.84 16.56
C GLU A 215 -14.15 7.74 16.26
N PRO A 216 -15.02 7.43 17.22
CA PRO A 216 -16.12 6.50 16.98
C PRO A 216 -16.94 6.92 15.77
N GLY A 217 -17.11 6.02 14.81
CA GLY A 217 -17.81 6.30 13.56
C GLY A 217 -16.98 6.98 12.47
N ALA A 218 -15.67 7.12 12.63
CA ALA A 218 -14.78 7.68 11.59
C ALA A 218 -14.96 7.01 10.22
N PHE A 219 -15.16 5.70 10.18
CA PHE A 219 -15.37 4.91 8.97
C PHE A 219 -16.85 4.53 8.73
N LYS A 220 -17.78 5.14 9.45
CA LYS A 220 -19.21 4.78 9.36
C LYS A 220 -19.74 5.01 7.93
N GLY A 221 -20.39 3.98 7.39
CA GLY A 221 -21.02 4.01 6.07
C GLY A 221 -20.09 3.67 4.90
N LEU A 222 -18.79 3.50 5.13
CA LEU A 222 -17.86 3.05 4.11
C LEU A 222 -17.99 1.55 3.84
N LYS A 223 -17.79 1.17 2.57
CA LYS A 223 -17.73 -0.22 2.10
C LYS A 223 -16.36 -0.50 1.50
N LEU A 224 -15.31 -0.30 2.28
CA LEU A 224 -13.94 -0.52 1.84
C LEU A 224 -13.67 -2.00 1.59
N ASN A 225 -12.95 -2.28 0.49
CA ASN A 225 -12.30 -3.57 0.26
C ASN A 225 -10.86 -3.56 0.78
N TYR A 226 -10.18 -2.43 0.67
CA TYR A 226 -8.77 -2.28 1.03
C TYR A 226 -8.55 -1.11 2.00
N LEU A 227 -7.85 -1.38 3.10
CA LEU A 227 -7.42 -0.34 4.06
C LEU A 227 -5.98 -0.61 4.51
N ARG A 228 -5.12 0.39 4.34
CA ARG A 228 -3.75 0.38 4.85
C ARG A 228 -3.51 1.50 5.85
N ILE A 229 -3.11 1.10 7.08
CA ILE A 229 -2.70 2.00 8.17
C ILE A 229 -1.34 1.51 8.70
N SER A 230 -0.42 1.22 7.80
CA SER A 230 0.93 0.79 8.15
C SER A 230 1.79 1.97 8.58
N GLU A 231 2.93 1.71 9.24
CA GLU A 231 3.91 2.76 9.61
C GLU A 231 3.30 3.92 10.42
N SER A 232 2.31 3.61 11.26
CA SER A 232 1.64 4.55 12.15
C SER A 232 2.07 4.30 13.60
N LYS A 233 1.27 4.72 14.57
CA LYS A 233 1.58 4.55 16.00
C LYS A 233 0.54 3.70 16.72
N LEU A 234 0.01 2.69 16.02
CA LEU A 234 -1.02 1.81 16.57
C LEU A 234 -0.41 0.84 17.57
N THR A 235 -1.01 0.73 18.75
CA THR A 235 -0.62 -0.21 19.82
C THR A 235 -1.54 -1.42 19.90
N GLY A 236 -2.65 -1.42 19.18
CA GLY A 236 -3.61 -2.51 19.03
C GLY A 236 -4.34 -2.37 17.69
N VAL A 237 -5.15 -3.35 17.33
CA VAL A 237 -6.01 -3.28 16.14
C VAL A 237 -7.06 -2.18 16.35
N PRO A 238 -7.21 -1.23 15.40
CA PRO A 238 -8.23 -0.18 15.54
C PRO A 238 -9.64 -0.78 15.60
N LYS A 239 -10.48 -0.21 16.44
CA LYS A 239 -11.89 -0.62 16.55
C LYS A 239 -12.72 0.02 15.42
N ASP A 240 -13.86 -0.55 15.12
CA ASP A 240 -14.88 -0.01 14.20
C ASP A 240 -14.43 0.24 12.75
N LEU A 241 -13.41 -0.49 12.27
CA LEU A 241 -13.09 -0.50 10.84
C LEU A 241 -14.22 -1.18 10.03
N PRO A 242 -14.34 -0.90 8.72
CA PRO A 242 -15.41 -1.47 7.89
C PRO A 242 -15.42 -3.01 7.86
N GLU A 243 -16.58 -3.62 8.04
CA GLU A 243 -16.77 -5.08 8.00
C GLU A 243 -16.62 -5.67 6.59
N SER A 244 -16.69 -4.83 5.57
CA SER A 244 -16.57 -5.20 4.17
C SER A 244 -15.15 -5.50 3.73
N LEU A 245 -14.15 -5.24 4.58
CA LEU A 245 -12.74 -5.38 4.23
C LEU A 245 -12.37 -6.77 3.72
N HIS A 246 -11.64 -6.78 2.60
CA HIS A 246 -10.99 -7.94 2.02
C HIS A 246 -9.49 -7.95 2.33
N GLU A 247 -8.87 -6.78 2.40
CA GLU A 247 -7.47 -6.61 2.79
C GLU A 247 -7.33 -5.54 3.87
N LEU A 248 -6.60 -5.87 4.93
CA LEU A 248 -6.27 -4.97 6.03
C LEU A 248 -4.76 -5.05 6.30
N HIS A 249 -4.08 -3.92 6.15
CA HIS A 249 -2.65 -3.80 6.37
C HIS A 249 -2.36 -2.90 7.56
N LEU A 250 -1.84 -3.49 8.64
CA LEU A 250 -1.44 -2.85 9.90
C LEU A 250 0.04 -3.08 10.20
N ASP A 251 0.83 -3.38 9.18
CA ASP A 251 2.26 -3.66 9.29
C ASP A 251 3.04 -2.43 9.79
N HIS A 252 4.23 -2.64 10.37
CA HIS A 252 5.10 -1.56 10.85
C HIS A 252 4.41 -0.62 11.85
N ASN A 253 3.72 -1.20 12.84
CA ASN A 253 3.12 -0.48 13.94
C ASN A 253 3.74 -0.95 15.28
N GLN A 254 3.07 -0.70 16.39
CA GLN A 254 3.50 -1.05 17.74
C GLN A 254 2.51 -2.01 18.41
N ILE A 255 1.75 -2.79 17.62
CA ILE A 255 0.71 -3.70 18.10
C ILE A 255 1.37 -4.79 18.96
N GLN A 256 0.87 -4.99 20.18
CA GLN A 256 1.46 -5.91 21.16
C GLN A 256 0.72 -7.25 21.25
N ALA A 257 -0.56 -7.24 21.00
CA ALA A 257 -1.40 -8.44 21.02
C ALA A 257 -2.57 -8.28 20.02
N VAL A 258 -3.18 -9.39 19.64
CA VAL A 258 -4.44 -9.45 18.91
C VAL A 258 -5.45 -10.13 19.82
N GLU A 259 -6.46 -9.40 20.24
CA GLU A 259 -7.52 -9.86 21.11
C GLU A 259 -8.61 -10.60 20.31
N LEU A 260 -9.43 -11.37 21.00
CA LEU A 260 -10.49 -12.17 20.41
C LEU A 260 -11.47 -11.32 19.58
N GLU A 261 -11.88 -10.18 20.15
CA GLU A 261 -12.86 -9.28 19.53
C GLU A 261 -12.30 -8.44 18.39
N ASP A 262 -10.97 -8.31 18.27
CA ASP A 262 -10.33 -7.47 17.26
C ASP A 262 -10.64 -7.90 15.82
N LEU A 263 -10.79 -9.21 15.60
CA LEU A 263 -10.96 -9.78 14.26
C LEU A 263 -12.39 -10.26 13.99
N ARG A 264 -13.29 -10.19 14.97
CA ARG A 264 -14.64 -10.76 14.92
C ARG A 264 -15.48 -10.27 13.74
N ARG A 265 -15.28 -9.02 13.32
CA ARG A 265 -16.09 -8.34 12.31
C ARG A 265 -15.70 -8.69 10.87
N TYR A 266 -14.47 -9.13 10.61
CA TYR A 266 -13.88 -9.18 9.27
C TYR A 266 -14.08 -10.53 8.57
N LYS A 267 -15.32 -10.94 8.37
CA LYS A 267 -15.69 -12.26 7.78
C LYS A 267 -15.26 -12.42 6.31
N ASN A 268 -15.03 -11.31 5.61
CA ASN A 268 -14.66 -11.31 4.19
C ASN A 268 -13.15 -11.17 3.97
N LEU A 269 -12.37 -10.99 5.05
CA LEU A 269 -10.94 -10.75 4.96
C LEU A 269 -10.23 -11.95 4.36
N PHE A 270 -9.41 -11.71 3.31
CA PHE A 270 -8.54 -12.73 2.73
C PHE A 270 -7.05 -12.43 2.89
N ARG A 271 -6.67 -11.17 3.16
CA ARG A 271 -5.29 -10.79 3.52
C ARG A 271 -5.27 -9.94 4.78
N LEU A 272 -4.41 -10.33 5.74
CA LEU A 272 -4.16 -9.60 6.99
C LEU A 272 -2.67 -9.37 7.19
N GLY A 273 -2.27 -8.10 7.14
CA GLY A 273 -0.91 -7.64 7.41
C GLY A 273 -0.75 -7.18 8.86
N LEU A 274 0.07 -7.90 9.62
CA LEU A 274 0.46 -7.60 11.00
C LEU A 274 1.98 -7.74 11.18
N GLY A 275 2.73 -7.81 10.11
CA GLY A 275 4.18 -7.90 10.14
C GLY A 275 4.83 -6.66 10.76
N PHE A 276 6.07 -6.78 11.23
CA PHE A 276 6.84 -5.67 11.79
C PHE A 276 6.10 -4.92 12.92
N ASN A 277 5.58 -5.69 13.88
CA ASN A 277 4.93 -5.20 15.07
C ASN A 277 5.65 -5.72 16.33
N HIS A 278 5.00 -5.63 17.48
CA HIS A 278 5.52 -6.14 18.75
C HIS A 278 4.67 -7.29 19.32
N ILE A 279 3.96 -8.02 18.45
CA ILE A 279 2.98 -9.03 18.83
C ILE A 279 3.67 -10.18 19.54
N ARG A 280 3.24 -10.44 20.77
CA ARG A 280 3.70 -11.57 21.59
C ARG A 280 2.73 -12.72 21.56
N ASN A 281 1.46 -12.44 21.39
CA ASN A 281 0.39 -13.41 21.46
C ASN A 281 -0.80 -13.00 20.59
N LEU A 282 -1.42 -14.00 19.96
CA LEU A 282 -2.75 -13.94 19.41
C LEU A 282 -3.65 -14.74 20.33
N GLU A 283 -4.73 -14.13 20.81
CA GLU A 283 -5.69 -14.81 21.68
C GLU A 283 -6.31 -16.02 20.98
N ASN A 284 -6.43 -17.12 21.73
CA ASN A 284 -6.97 -18.36 21.17
C ASN A 284 -8.38 -18.15 20.63
N GLY A 285 -8.60 -18.57 19.38
CA GLY A 285 -9.87 -18.40 18.70
C GLY A 285 -10.00 -17.12 17.89
N SER A 286 -9.10 -16.12 18.03
CA SER A 286 -9.16 -14.87 17.25
C SER A 286 -9.12 -15.13 15.73
N LEU A 287 -8.27 -16.04 15.27
CA LEU A 287 -8.17 -16.41 13.85
C LEU A 287 -9.40 -17.16 13.33
N SER A 288 -10.19 -17.82 14.19
CA SER A 288 -11.40 -18.53 13.77
C SER A 288 -12.48 -17.58 13.20
N TYR A 289 -12.38 -16.30 13.52
CA TYR A 289 -13.27 -15.28 12.97
C TYR A 289 -12.97 -14.90 11.52
N LEU A 290 -11.86 -15.39 10.94
CA LEU A 290 -11.42 -15.08 9.58
C LEU A 290 -11.58 -16.29 8.63
N PRO A 291 -12.83 -16.72 8.34
CA PRO A 291 -13.09 -17.99 7.63
C PRO A 291 -12.61 -17.99 6.18
N ARG A 292 -12.33 -16.81 5.60
CA ARG A 292 -11.91 -16.64 4.20
C ARG A 292 -10.45 -16.27 4.04
N LEU A 293 -9.68 -16.15 5.14
CA LEU A 293 -8.29 -15.71 5.09
C LEU A 293 -7.44 -16.66 4.26
N ARG A 294 -6.64 -16.09 3.36
CA ARG A 294 -5.71 -16.79 2.46
C ARG A 294 -4.26 -16.47 2.79
N GLU A 295 -4.00 -15.27 3.27
CA GLU A 295 -2.65 -14.79 3.51
C GLU A 295 -2.58 -14.06 4.86
N LEU A 296 -1.62 -14.47 5.71
CA LEU A 296 -1.40 -13.95 7.05
C LEU A 296 0.06 -13.55 7.24
N HIS A 297 0.30 -12.27 7.48
CA HIS A 297 1.60 -11.69 7.76
C HIS A 297 1.78 -11.50 9.26
N LEU A 298 2.72 -12.18 9.85
CA LEU A 298 3.11 -12.10 11.27
C LEU A 298 4.64 -12.06 11.42
N GLU A 299 5.36 -11.88 10.33
CA GLU A 299 6.81 -11.78 10.33
C GLU A 299 7.30 -10.59 11.15
N ASN A 300 8.55 -10.65 11.63
CA ASN A 300 9.16 -9.59 12.43
C ASN A 300 8.29 -9.14 13.62
N ASN A 301 7.88 -10.11 14.43
CA ASN A 301 7.14 -9.92 15.67
C ASN A 301 7.89 -10.57 16.86
N ARG A 302 7.20 -10.82 17.97
CA ARG A 302 7.76 -11.41 19.20
C ARG A 302 7.05 -12.71 19.60
N LEU A 303 6.50 -13.41 18.62
CA LEU A 303 5.79 -14.67 18.85
C LEU A 303 6.77 -15.74 19.36
N THR A 304 6.40 -16.44 20.44
CA THR A 304 7.19 -17.55 21.00
C THR A 304 6.67 -18.92 20.55
N ARG A 305 5.50 -18.96 19.95
CA ARG A 305 4.84 -20.18 19.43
C ARG A 305 4.10 -19.85 18.14
N VAL A 306 3.83 -20.88 17.36
CA VAL A 306 2.91 -20.77 16.20
C VAL A 306 1.51 -20.45 16.74
N PRO A 307 0.81 -19.45 16.14
CA PRO A 307 -0.54 -19.10 16.55
C PRO A 307 -1.50 -20.29 16.43
N LYS A 308 -2.36 -20.45 17.43
CA LYS A 308 -3.38 -21.50 17.40
C LYS A 308 -4.50 -21.17 16.41
N GLY A 309 -5.10 -22.21 15.83
CA GLY A 309 -6.23 -22.09 14.92
C GLY A 309 -5.86 -22.11 13.43
N LEU A 310 -4.56 -22.06 13.08
CA LEU A 310 -4.13 -22.19 11.68
C LEU A 310 -4.62 -23.48 11.01
N PRO A 311 -4.63 -24.65 11.68
CA PRO A 311 -5.15 -25.88 11.10
C PRO A 311 -6.62 -25.80 10.66
N ASP A 312 -7.44 -25.00 11.36
CA ASP A 312 -8.87 -24.89 11.12
C ASP A 312 -9.23 -23.87 10.02
N MET A 313 -8.24 -23.11 9.55
CA MET A 313 -8.42 -22.09 8.51
C MET A 313 -8.45 -22.71 7.11
N LYS A 314 -9.66 -22.98 6.60
CA LYS A 314 -9.91 -23.80 5.39
C LYS A 314 -9.25 -23.27 4.11
N TYR A 315 -9.06 -21.96 4.00
CA TYR A 315 -8.57 -21.32 2.78
C TYR A 315 -7.17 -20.72 2.93
N LEU A 316 -6.56 -20.81 4.12
CA LEU A 316 -5.24 -20.23 4.37
C LEU A 316 -4.17 -20.93 3.52
N GLN A 317 -3.47 -20.15 2.70
CA GLN A 317 -2.48 -20.61 1.73
C GLN A 317 -1.07 -20.19 2.10
N VAL A 318 -0.92 -18.98 2.66
CA VAL A 318 0.39 -18.41 2.94
C VAL A 318 0.43 -17.84 4.35
N VAL A 319 1.49 -18.18 5.11
CA VAL A 319 1.73 -17.69 6.46
C VAL A 319 3.18 -17.25 6.59
N TYR A 320 3.38 -15.99 6.95
CA TYR A 320 4.70 -15.42 7.23
C TYR A 320 4.91 -15.38 8.75
N LEU A 321 5.86 -16.18 9.24
CA LEU A 321 6.21 -16.28 10.66
C LEU A 321 7.71 -16.05 10.89
N HIS A 322 8.48 -15.73 9.86
CA HIS A 322 9.92 -15.53 9.98
C HIS A 322 10.26 -14.34 10.91
N SER A 323 11.48 -14.35 11.43
CA SER A 323 11.96 -13.27 12.32
C SER A 323 11.06 -13.07 13.54
N ASN A 324 10.75 -14.16 14.22
CA ASN A 324 10.06 -14.19 15.50
C ASN A 324 10.93 -14.91 16.56
N ASN A 325 10.36 -15.24 17.70
CA ASN A 325 11.02 -15.98 18.79
C ASN A 325 10.44 -17.42 18.94
N ILE A 326 9.96 -18.01 17.86
CA ILE A 326 9.35 -19.36 17.88
C ILE A 326 10.46 -20.38 18.11
N ALA A 327 10.41 -21.07 19.25
CA ALA A 327 11.42 -22.07 19.64
C ALA A 327 10.98 -23.51 19.30
N GLN A 328 9.69 -23.76 19.21
CA GLN A 328 9.13 -25.09 18.98
C GLN A 328 7.98 -25.03 17.99
N VAL A 329 7.88 -26.06 17.15
CA VAL A 329 6.78 -26.25 16.19
C VAL A 329 6.19 -27.62 16.42
N GLY A 330 4.92 -27.66 16.79
CA GLY A 330 4.17 -28.87 17.04
C GLY A 330 3.67 -29.54 15.76
N VAL A 331 3.42 -30.84 15.83
CA VAL A 331 2.96 -31.66 14.70
C VAL A 331 1.61 -31.21 14.12
N ASP A 332 0.79 -30.58 14.95
CA ASP A 332 -0.57 -30.13 14.59
C ASP A 332 -0.69 -28.60 14.50
N ASP A 333 0.42 -27.85 14.42
CA ASP A 333 0.37 -26.39 14.41
C ASP A 333 -0.12 -25.81 13.09
N PHE A 334 0.09 -26.50 11.97
CA PHE A 334 -0.30 -26.03 10.63
C PHE A 334 -1.40 -26.86 9.97
N CYS A 335 -1.40 -28.15 10.19
CA CYS A 335 -2.27 -29.08 9.48
C CYS A 335 -3.32 -29.71 10.41
N PRO A 336 -4.58 -29.84 9.97
CA PRO A 336 -5.63 -30.45 10.77
C PRO A 336 -5.34 -31.91 11.05
N ARG A 337 -5.88 -32.40 12.17
CA ARG A 337 -5.89 -33.84 12.50
C ARG A 337 -6.90 -34.53 11.59
N GLY A 338 -6.46 -35.58 10.88
CA GLY A 338 -7.32 -36.37 10.00
C GLY A 338 -7.37 -35.86 8.54
N PHE A 339 -8.06 -36.65 7.71
CA PHE A 339 -8.20 -36.33 6.27
C PHE A 339 -9.42 -35.44 6.05
N GLY A 340 -9.27 -34.37 5.28
CA GLY A 340 -10.38 -33.70 4.62
C GLY A 340 -10.89 -32.40 5.24
N MET A 341 -10.28 -31.81 6.27
CA MET A 341 -10.77 -30.57 6.88
C MET A 341 -10.32 -29.29 6.15
N LYS A 342 -9.13 -29.26 5.58
CA LYS A 342 -8.61 -28.10 4.86
C LYS A 342 -8.93 -28.21 3.37
N ARG A 343 -9.52 -27.17 2.79
CA ARG A 343 -9.90 -27.15 1.36
C ARG A 343 -8.74 -26.79 0.44
N THR A 344 -7.76 -26.06 0.95
CA THR A 344 -6.57 -25.64 0.19
C THR A 344 -5.32 -26.02 0.95
N PHE A 345 -4.28 -26.42 0.22
CA PHE A 345 -2.96 -26.66 0.76
C PHE A 345 -2.20 -25.36 0.94
N TYR A 346 -1.24 -25.32 1.85
CA TYR A 346 -0.31 -24.21 1.94
C TYR A 346 0.60 -24.16 0.70
N ASN A 347 0.74 -22.96 0.16
CA ASN A 347 1.70 -22.62 -0.90
C ASN A 347 2.97 -21.99 -0.33
N GLY A 348 2.93 -21.52 0.93
CA GLY A 348 4.08 -20.92 1.58
C GLY A 348 3.94 -20.84 3.10
N ILE A 349 4.97 -21.30 3.81
CA ILE A 349 5.14 -21.13 5.25
C ILE A 349 6.57 -20.66 5.48
N SER A 350 6.77 -19.45 5.98
CA SER A 350 8.11 -18.96 6.29
C SER A 350 8.37 -18.99 7.80
N LEU A 351 9.41 -19.70 8.21
CA LEU A 351 9.83 -19.88 9.60
C LEU A 351 11.29 -19.51 9.85
N PHE A 352 12.01 -19.05 8.84
CA PHE A 352 13.43 -18.69 8.98
C PHE A 352 13.64 -17.58 10.00
N ALA A 353 14.86 -17.42 10.50
CA ALA A 353 15.20 -16.46 11.55
C ALA A 353 14.35 -16.60 12.84
N ASN A 354 13.93 -17.82 13.17
CA ASN A 354 13.38 -18.22 14.46
C ASN A 354 14.37 -19.14 15.19
N PRO A 355 14.35 -19.23 16.54
CA PRO A 355 15.23 -20.14 17.28
C PRO A 355 14.81 -21.62 17.20
N VAL A 356 13.91 -21.99 16.33
CA VAL A 356 13.43 -23.36 16.14
C VAL A 356 14.52 -24.27 15.57
N ASN A 357 14.72 -25.45 16.16
CA ASN A 357 15.59 -26.48 15.63
C ASN A 357 14.84 -27.28 14.55
N TYR A 358 15.16 -27.02 13.29
CA TYR A 358 14.42 -27.63 12.17
C TYR A 358 14.51 -29.18 12.13
N TRP A 359 15.59 -29.77 12.65
CA TRP A 359 15.73 -31.25 12.74
C TRP A 359 14.86 -31.89 13.81
N GLU A 360 14.30 -31.12 14.76
CA GLU A 360 13.35 -31.59 15.76
C GLU A 360 11.92 -31.54 15.24
N VAL A 361 11.68 -30.82 14.14
CA VAL A 361 10.34 -30.69 13.56
C VAL A 361 9.97 -31.92 12.76
N GLN A 362 8.89 -32.56 13.15
CA GLN A 362 8.45 -33.76 12.48
C GLN A 362 7.97 -33.49 11.06
N PRO A 363 8.31 -34.31 10.05
CA PRO A 363 7.83 -34.13 8.67
C PRO A 363 6.30 -34.09 8.54
N ALA A 364 5.59 -34.79 9.44
CA ALA A 364 4.13 -34.79 9.53
C ALA A 364 3.52 -33.42 9.85
N THR A 365 4.28 -32.50 10.44
CA THR A 365 3.87 -31.11 10.71
C THR A 365 3.39 -30.40 9.44
N PHE A 366 3.98 -30.73 8.30
CA PHE A 366 3.69 -30.08 7.02
C PHE A 366 2.94 -30.98 6.03
N ARG A 367 2.17 -31.96 6.53
CA ARG A 367 1.43 -32.93 5.68
C ARG A 367 0.40 -32.31 4.74
N CYS A 368 -0.04 -31.07 5.04
CA CYS A 368 -0.98 -30.30 4.22
C CYS A 368 -0.30 -29.17 3.43
N VAL A 369 0.99 -29.28 3.16
CA VAL A 369 1.72 -28.35 2.29
C VAL A 369 1.84 -28.98 0.91
N SER A 370 1.54 -28.22 -0.15
CA SER A 370 1.53 -28.72 -1.52
C SER A 370 2.94 -29.08 -2.05
N ASP A 371 3.91 -28.27 -1.70
CA ASP A 371 5.31 -28.44 -2.08
C ASP A 371 6.22 -28.17 -0.87
N ARG A 372 7.18 -29.07 -0.63
CA ARG A 372 8.16 -28.90 0.44
C ARG A 372 9.04 -27.66 0.26
N LEU A 373 9.28 -27.21 -0.96
CA LEU A 373 10.02 -25.99 -1.26
C LEU A 373 9.27 -24.72 -0.80
N ALA A 374 7.96 -24.83 -0.60
CA ALA A 374 7.16 -23.75 -0.04
C ALA A 374 7.38 -23.52 1.48
N ILE A 375 8.12 -24.41 2.14
CA ILE A 375 8.48 -24.29 3.55
C ILE A 375 9.88 -23.68 3.65
N GLN A 376 9.95 -22.44 4.11
CA GLN A 376 11.21 -21.75 4.30
C GLN A 376 11.66 -21.92 5.76
N PHE A 377 12.50 -22.93 5.96
CA PHE A 377 13.24 -23.17 7.19
C PHE A 377 14.70 -22.74 7.00
N GLY A 378 15.29 -22.20 8.03
CA GLY A 378 16.72 -22.00 8.07
C GLY A 378 17.10 -20.82 8.98
N ASN A 379 18.00 -21.08 9.90
CA ASN A 379 18.68 -20.03 10.64
C ASN A 379 19.90 -19.60 9.81
N TYR A 380 19.74 -18.59 8.98
CA TYR A 380 20.85 -17.95 8.30
C TYR A 380 21.63 -16.98 9.22
N LYS A 381 21.53 -17.14 10.53
CA LYS A 381 22.46 -16.47 11.44
C LYS A 381 23.77 -17.24 11.39
N LYS A 382 24.69 -16.80 10.53
CA LYS A 382 26.12 -16.99 10.76
C LYS A 382 26.58 -15.96 11.75
#